data_5627c8b1d463a3e2f4a6c249a86e6db5
#
_entry.id   5627c8b1d463a3e2f4a6c249a86e6db5
#
_cell.length_a   1.000
_cell.length_b   1.000
_cell.length_c   1.000
_cell.angle_alpha   90.00
_cell.angle_beta   90.00
_cell.angle_gamma   90.00
#
_symmetry.space_group_name_H-M   'P 1'
#
loop_
_entity.id
_entity.type
_entity.pdbx_description
1 polymer ?
#
loop_
_entity_poly.entity_id
_entity_poly.type
_entity_poly.pdbx_seq_one_letter_code
_entity_poly.pdbx_strand_id
1 'polypeptide(L)'
;FKVADSLYSVAKSMAPYTNHIKNGLLTNIELFFITKKYKDGYFHLGHLERKTFKPKTKNNFKGKVYILTNGPTFSASALFCNAMKGQPGVTLVGEETGGGWYGNNGIIIPDIVLPNTKIRVRLPLFRLLQFEHDKVPQKGTGVIPDIYCGPSLDALIHKVDNKMEAVIKMIRSENSQQ
;
A
#
# COMPACT_ATOMS: atom_id res chain seq x y z
N PHE A 1 8.53 -6.06 -5.84
CA PHE A 1 7.31 -6.59 -5.19
C PHE A 1 7.45 -8.09 -5.06
N LYS A 2 7.35 -8.61 -3.85
CA LYS A 2 7.28 -10.05 -3.60
C LYS A 2 5.86 -10.36 -3.17
N VAL A 3 5.08 -10.98 -4.05
CA VAL A 3 3.77 -11.49 -3.72
C VAL A 3 3.95 -12.94 -3.39
N ALA A 4 4.02 -13.27 -2.11
CA ALA A 4 4.19 -14.63 -1.69
C ALA A 4 3.00 -15.06 -0.86
N ASP A 5 2.28 -16.06 -1.28
CA ASP A 5 1.77 -17.07 -0.38
C ASP A 5 1.21 -18.28 -1.14
N SER A 6 1.13 -19.41 -0.49
CA SER A 6 0.74 -20.72 -0.99
C SER A 6 -0.66 -20.70 -1.63
N LEU A 7 -0.81 -19.96 -2.74
CA LEU A 7 -2.08 -19.79 -3.44
C LEU A 7 -2.66 -21.11 -3.93
N TYR A 8 -1.78 -22.08 -4.17
CA TYR A 8 -2.22 -23.41 -4.55
C TYR A 8 -3.01 -24.08 -3.42
N SER A 9 -2.59 -23.90 -2.17
CA SER A 9 -3.37 -24.38 -1.03
C SER A 9 -4.67 -23.59 -0.85
N VAL A 10 -4.66 -22.29 -1.12
CA VAL A 10 -5.84 -21.44 -1.04
C VAL A 10 -6.82 -21.76 -2.16
N ALA A 11 -6.40 -21.80 -3.42
CA ALA A 11 -7.28 -22.15 -4.55
C ALA A 11 -7.84 -23.57 -4.41
N LYS A 12 -7.01 -24.55 -4.00
CA LYS A 12 -7.41 -25.93 -3.75
C LYS A 12 -8.33 -26.04 -2.54
N SER A 13 -8.06 -25.31 -1.47
CA SER A 13 -8.91 -25.25 -0.28
C SER A 13 -10.21 -24.49 -0.52
N MET A 14 -10.22 -23.53 -1.43
CA MET A 14 -11.42 -22.78 -1.83
C MET A 14 -12.28 -23.53 -2.84
N ALA A 15 -11.72 -24.50 -3.58
CA ALA A 15 -12.46 -25.24 -4.60
C ALA A 15 -13.79 -25.83 -4.10
N PRO A 16 -13.89 -26.43 -2.90
CA PRO A 16 -15.15 -26.91 -2.35
C PRO A 16 -16.17 -25.81 -2.02
N TYR A 17 -15.69 -24.57 -1.85
CA TYR A 17 -16.51 -23.43 -1.44
C TYR A 17 -16.76 -22.42 -2.56
N THR A 18 -16.42 -22.76 -3.80
CA THR A 18 -16.60 -21.85 -4.96
C THR A 18 -18.03 -21.35 -5.13
N ASN A 19 -19.03 -22.17 -4.78
CA ASN A 19 -20.43 -21.79 -4.82
C ASN A 19 -20.82 -20.74 -3.77
N HIS A 20 -20.01 -20.55 -2.75
CA HIS A 20 -20.21 -19.56 -1.69
C HIS A 20 -19.42 -18.26 -1.92
N ILE A 21 -18.59 -18.23 -2.96
CA ILE A 21 -17.79 -17.08 -3.36
C ILE A 21 -18.47 -16.42 -4.55
N LYS A 22 -18.72 -15.13 -4.47
CA LYS A 22 -19.23 -14.37 -5.60
C LYS A 22 -18.22 -14.46 -6.76
N ASN A 23 -18.67 -15.00 -7.90
CA ASN A 23 -17.83 -15.28 -9.08
C ASN A 23 -16.67 -16.26 -8.82
N GLY A 24 -16.83 -17.21 -7.90
CA GLY A 24 -15.76 -18.11 -7.47
C GLY A 24 -15.10 -18.89 -8.61
N LEU A 25 -15.89 -19.35 -9.59
CA LEU A 25 -15.35 -20.03 -10.76
C LEU A 25 -14.45 -19.11 -11.60
N LEU A 26 -14.87 -17.88 -11.86
CA LEU A 26 -14.09 -16.89 -12.62
C LEU A 26 -12.82 -16.54 -11.86
N THR A 27 -12.91 -16.34 -10.55
CA THR A 27 -11.76 -16.07 -9.69
C THR A 27 -10.74 -17.22 -9.74
N ASN A 28 -11.19 -18.47 -9.70
CA ASN A 28 -10.29 -19.63 -9.79
C ASN A 28 -9.59 -19.72 -11.15
N ILE A 29 -10.33 -19.47 -12.24
CA ILE A 29 -9.77 -19.44 -13.60
C ILE A 29 -8.74 -18.31 -13.71
N GLU A 30 -9.05 -17.12 -13.23
CA GLU A 30 -8.13 -15.99 -13.21
C GLU A 30 -6.85 -16.33 -12.44
N LEU A 31 -6.96 -16.85 -11.22
CA LEU A 31 -5.85 -17.25 -10.38
C LEU A 31 -4.95 -18.29 -11.06
N PHE A 32 -5.56 -19.23 -11.77
CA PHE A 32 -4.80 -20.25 -12.52
C PHE A 32 -3.90 -19.62 -13.61
N PHE A 33 -4.38 -18.63 -14.32
CA PHE A 33 -3.63 -17.99 -15.41
C PHE A 33 -2.60 -16.97 -14.93
N ILE A 34 -2.88 -16.23 -13.85
CA ILE A 34 -2.01 -15.13 -13.38
C ILE A 34 -0.92 -15.60 -12.40
N THR A 35 -1.05 -16.79 -11.81
CA THR A 35 -0.10 -17.28 -10.82
C THR A 35 0.82 -18.36 -11.36
N LYS A 36 2.07 -18.35 -10.89
CA LYS A 36 3.05 -19.41 -11.16
C LYS A 36 3.72 -19.87 -9.87
N LYS A 37 3.93 -21.19 -9.76
CA LYS A 37 4.73 -21.76 -8.67
C LYS A 37 6.21 -21.50 -8.94
N TYR A 38 6.91 -21.00 -7.92
CA TYR A 38 8.34 -20.73 -7.96
C TYR A 38 9.14 -21.76 -7.14
N LYS A 39 10.48 -21.67 -7.21
CA LYS A 39 11.41 -22.59 -6.55
C LYS A 39 11.32 -22.53 -5.00
N ASP A 40 10.85 -21.42 -4.45
CA ASP A 40 10.59 -21.25 -3.01
C ASP A 40 9.34 -21.99 -2.52
N GLY A 41 8.62 -22.64 -3.43
CA GLY A 41 7.41 -23.41 -3.13
C GLY A 41 6.13 -22.59 -3.11
N TYR A 42 6.20 -21.26 -3.23
CA TYR A 42 5.05 -20.36 -3.24
C TYR A 42 4.53 -20.04 -4.64
N PHE A 43 3.30 -19.59 -4.71
CA PHE A 43 2.71 -19.07 -5.93
C PHE A 43 2.86 -17.56 -5.99
N HIS A 44 3.31 -17.06 -7.11
CA HIS A 44 3.65 -15.66 -7.34
C HIS A 44 2.86 -15.08 -8.51
N LEU A 45 2.57 -13.78 -8.44
CA LEU A 45 2.07 -12.97 -9.55
C LEU A 45 3.26 -12.48 -10.40
N GLY A 46 3.92 -13.40 -11.09
CA GLY A 46 5.23 -13.16 -11.67
C GLY A 46 5.33 -12.01 -12.68
N HIS A 47 4.21 -11.57 -13.25
CA HIS A 47 4.18 -10.40 -14.12
C HIS A 47 4.29 -9.08 -13.32
N LEU A 48 3.69 -8.99 -12.14
CA LEU A 48 3.80 -7.81 -11.26
C LEU A 48 5.16 -7.73 -10.59
N GLU A 49 5.71 -8.86 -10.15
CA GLU A 49 7.00 -8.92 -9.49
C GLU A 49 8.18 -8.56 -10.39
N ARG A 50 8.06 -8.91 -11.67
CA ARG A 50 9.12 -8.65 -12.67
C ARG A 50 9.00 -7.29 -13.35
N LYS A 51 7.91 -6.56 -13.10
CA LYS A 51 7.70 -5.27 -13.75
C LYS A 51 8.63 -4.22 -13.15
N THR A 52 9.62 -3.80 -13.91
CA THR A 52 10.52 -2.71 -13.55
C THR A 52 10.00 -1.40 -14.14
N PHE A 53 9.80 -0.41 -13.27
CA PHE A 53 9.46 0.95 -13.70
C PHE A 53 10.75 1.74 -13.86
N LYS A 54 11.05 2.17 -15.08
CA LYS A 54 12.18 3.06 -15.34
C LYS A 54 11.73 4.51 -15.22
N PRO A 55 12.55 5.41 -14.65
CA PRO A 55 12.26 6.84 -14.65
C PRO A 55 12.07 7.35 -16.07
N LYS A 56 11.13 8.25 -16.29
CA LYS A 56 10.98 8.95 -17.56
C LYS A 56 12.14 9.94 -17.71
N THR A 57 12.83 9.91 -18.83
CA THR A 57 13.94 10.83 -19.14
C THR A 57 13.43 12.18 -19.70
N LYS A 58 12.23 12.19 -20.31
CA LYS A 58 11.58 13.38 -20.85
C LYS A 58 10.30 13.66 -20.08
N ASN A 59 9.96 14.96 -19.93
CA ASN A 59 8.73 15.42 -19.26
C ASN A 59 8.56 14.89 -17.83
N ASN A 60 9.65 14.74 -17.09
CA ASN A 60 9.61 14.40 -15.69
C ASN A 60 9.52 15.66 -14.84
N PHE A 61 8.82 15.57 -13.74
CA PHE A 61 8.72 16.66 -12.76
C PHE A 61 10.11 16.87 -12.11
N LYS A 62 10.53 18.15 -11.99
CA LYS A 62 11.84 18.56 -11.44
C LYS A 62 11.72 19.32 -10.12
N GLY A 63 10.51 19.66 -9.72
CA GLY A 63 10.26 20.40 -8.49
C GLY A 63 10.27 19.50 -7.24
N LYS A 64 10.08 20.14 -6.08
CA LYS A 64 9.89 19.46 -4.81
C LYS A 64 8.46 18.91 -4.70
N VAL A 65 8.34 17.76 -4.04
CA VAL A 65 7.08 17.08 -3.81
C VAL A 65 6.88 16.91 -2.31
N TYR A 66 5.80 17.46 -1.79
CA TYR A 66 5.39 17.28 -0.39
C TYR A 66 4.19 16.33 -0.35
N ILE A 67 4.31 15.25 0.41
CA ILE A 67 3.26 14.24 0.55
C ILE A 67 2.70 14.33 1.96
N LEU A 68 1.41 14.70 2.07
CA LEU A 68 0.73 14.76 3.35
C LEU A 68 0.25 13.37 3.75
N THR A 69 0.59 12.95 4.98
CA THR A 69 0.26 11.64 5.53
C THR A 69 -0.52 11.75 6.83
N ASN A 70 -1.35 10.75 7.11
CA ASN A 70 -2.09 10.66 8.36
C ASN A 70 -2.50 9.21 8.67
N GLY A 71 -3.08 8.96 9.85
CA GLY A 71 -3.58 7.66 10.24
C GLY A 71 -4.51 6.98 9.24
N PRO A 72 -5.47 7.68 8.57
CA PRO A 72 -6.28 7.14 7.47
C PRO A 72 -5.54 6.81 6.17
N THR A 73 -4.24 7.03 6.06
CA THR A 73 -3.46 6.65 4.87
C THR A 73 -3.22 5.14 4.85
N PHE A 74 -3.99 4.41 4.02
CA PHE A 74 -3.94 2.94 3.94
C PHE A 74 -3.66 2.41 2.54
N SER A 75 -3.38 1.11 2.45
CA SER A 75 -3.29 0.32 1.21
C SER A 75 -2.38 0.96 0.17
N ALA A 76 -2.87 1.23 -1.04
CA ALA A 76 -2.12 1.82 -2.14
C ALA A 76 -1.49 3.18 -1.78
N SER A 77 -2.16 3.98 -0.94
CA SER A 77 -1.60 5.27 -0.48
C SER A 77 -0.39 5.07 0.42
N ALA A 78 -0.43 4.09 1.33
CA ALA A 78 0.73 3.76 2.17
C ALA A 78 1.88 3.18 1.34
N LEU A 79 1.58 2.32 0.36
CA LEU A 79 2.58 1.81 -0.59
C LEU A 79 3.22 2.93 -1.41
N PHE A 80 2.43 3.91 -1.84
CA PHE A 80 2.93 5.09 -2.54
C PHE A 80 3.86 5.91 -1.63
N CYS A 81 3.44 6.21 -0.40
CA CYS A 81 4.28 6.92 0.56
C CYS A 81 5.62 6.21 0.80
N ASN A 82 5.59 4.88 0.98
CA ASN A 82 6.81 4.11 1.15
C ASN A 82 7.72 4.14 -0.09
N ALA A 83 7.15 4.04 -1.30
CA ALA A 83 7.91 4.11 -2.55
C ALA A 83 8.54 5.49 -2.78
N MET A 84 7.90 6.55 -2.32
CA MET A 84 8.35 7.93 -2.49
C MET A 84 9.32 8.38 -1.39
N LYS A 85 9.25 7.78 -0.21
CA LYS A 85 10.12 8.14 0.93
C LYS A 85 11.59 7.93 0.56
N GLY A 86 12.40 8.95 0.86
CA GLY A 86 13.84 8.94 0.55
C GLY A 86 14.18 9.22 -0.91
N GLN A 87 13.20 9.47 -1.78
CA GLN A 87 13.49 9.92 -3.14
C GLN A 87 13.96 11.39 -3.14
N PRO A 88 14.92 11.75 -4.03
CA PRO A 88 15.38 13.13 -4.14
C PRO A 88 14.23 14.11 -4.39
N GLY A 89 14.18 15.18 -3.61
CA GLY A 89 13.15 16.22 -3.74
C GLY A 89 11.77 15.84 -3.20
N VAL A 90 11.64 14.71 -2.51
CA VAL A 90 10.38 14.28 -1.87
C VAL A 90 10.48 14.41 -0.36
N THR A 91 9.44 14.97 0.26
CA THR A 91 9.30 15.09 1.73
C THR A 91 7.92 14.63 2.15
N LEU A 92 7.84 13.69 3.06
CA LEU A 92 6.61 13.25 3.71
C LEU A 92 6.36 14.09 4.96
N VAL A 93 5.18 14.69 5.07
CA VAL A 93 4.80 15.58 6.18
C VAL A 93 3.48 15.10 6.79
N GLY A 94 3.42 14.98 8.10
CA GLY A 94 2.20 14.64 8.80
C GLY A 94 2.36 13.60 9.89
N GLU A 95 1.50 12.60 9.89
CA GLU A 95 1.50 11.51 10.86
C GLU A 95 1.92 10.20 10.20
N GLU A 96 2.29 9.22 11.00
CA GLU A 96 2.50 7.85 10.56
C GLU A 96 1.27 7.33 9.81
N THR A 97 1.47 6.61 8.71
CA THR A 97 0.36 6.00 7.97
C THR A 97 -0.23 4.84 8.75
N GLY A 98 -1.56 4.68 8.72
CA GLY A 98 -2.21 3.51 9.33
C GLY A 98 -1.99 2.22 8.53
N GLY A 99 -1.67 2.33 7.24
CA GLY A 99 -1.24 1.20 6.41
C GLY A 99 0.24 0.87 6.62
N GLY A 100 0.55 -0.44 6.69
CA GLY A 100 1.91 -0.91 6.92
C GLY A 100 2.89 -0.51 5.80
N TRP A 101 4.09 -0.10 6.16
CA TRP A 101 5.17 0.23 5.23
C TRP A 101 5.63 -0.97 4.42
N TYR A 102 5.58 -2.16 5.00
CA TYR A 102 6.10 -3.40 4.41
C TYR A 102 5.18 -4.02 3.36
N GLY A 103 3.92 -3.62 3.29
CA GLY A 103 2.98 -4.16 2.33
C GLY A 103 1.54 -4.27 2.84
N ASN A 104 0.72 -4.98 2.10
CA ASN A 104 -0.68 -5.25 2.44
C ASN A 104 -1.18 -6.55 1.78
N ASN A 105 -2.48 -6.83 1.91
CA ASN A 105 -3.15 -8.02 1.32
C ASN A 105 -4.29 -7.64 0.37
N GLY A 106 -4.27 -6.42 -0.16
CA GLY A 106 -5.41 -5.81 -0.86
C GLY A 106 -5.56 -6.14 -2.35
N ILE A 107 -4.87 -7.15 -2.90
CA ILE A 107 -4.89 -7.39 -4.35
C ILE A 107 -6.17 -8.11 -4.79
N ILE A 108 -6.45 -9.30 -4.25
CA ILE A 108 -7.66 -10.08 -4.55
C ILE A 108 -8.30 -10.45 -3.22
N ILE A 109 -9.51 -9.95 -3.00
CA ILE A 109 -10.23 -10.11 -1.74
C ILE A 109 -11.66 -10.60 -2.06
N PRO A 110 -11.85 -11.90 -2.31
CA PRO A 110 -13.18 -12.44 -2.56
C PRO A 110 -14.08 -12.35 -1.34
N ASP A 111 -15.37 -12.21 -1.59
CA ASP A 111 -16.40 -12.31 -0.59
C ASP A 111 -16.85 -13.78 -0.46
N ILE A 112 -16.74 -14.30 0.75
CA ILE A 112 -17.26 -15.62 1.13
C ILE A 112 -18.54 -15.41 1.94
N VAL A 113 -19.64 -16.07 1.54
CA VAL A 113 -20.90 -16.06 2.28
C VAL A 113 -20.99 -17.35 3.09
N LEU A 114 -21.06 -17.23 4.40
CA LEU A 114 -21.21 -18.38 5.29
C LEU A 114 -22.58 -19.04 5.09
N PRO A 115 -22.65 -20.38 4.89
CA PRO A 115 -23.88 -21.03 4.46
C PRO A 115 -25.02 -20.93 5.47
N ASN A 116 -24.73 -20.95 6.76
CA ASN A 116 -25.75 -20.94 7.82
C ASN A 116 -26.16 -19.51 8.21
N THR A 117 -25.19 -18.69 8.58
CA THR A 117 -25.42 -17.34 9.11
C THR A 117 -25.65 -16.28 8.04
N LYS A 118 -25.32 -16.59 6.77
CA LYS A 118 -25.35 -15.64 5.63
C LYS A 118 -24.41 -14.45 5.81
N ILE A 119 -23.54 -14.47 6.82
CA ILE A 119 -22.55 -13.42 7.03
C ILE A 119 -21.54 -13.45 5.90
N ARG A 120 -21.25 -12.28 5.35
CA ARG A 120 -20.24 -12.09 4.32
C ARG A 120 -18.89 -11.78 4.97
N VAL A 121 -17.89 -12.57 4.63
CA VAL A 121 -16.52 -12.43 5.10
C VAL A 121 -15.62 -12.11 3.92
N ARG A 122 -14.80 -11.06 4.02
CA ARG A 122 -13.77 -10.74 3.04
C ARG A 122 -12.47 -11.44 3.39
N LEU A 123 -11.96 -12.25 2.46
CA LEU A 123 -10.76 -13.04 2.68
C LEU A 123 -9.66 -12.66 1.69
N PRO A 124 -8.62 -11.91 2.13
CA PRO A 124 -7.48 -11.60 1.27
C PRO A 124 -6.72 -12.87 0.89
N LEU A 125 -6.46 -13.07 -0.41
CA LEU A 125 -5.75 -14.24 -0.92
C LEU A 125 -4.25 -14.04 -1.06
N PHE A 126 -3.80 -12.79 -1.14
CA PHE A 126 -2.41 -12.45 -1.40
C PHE A 126 -1.79 -11.63 -0.29
N ARG A 127 -0.52 -11.86 -0.08
CA ARG A 127 0.35 -10.98 0.67
C ARG A 127 1.20 -10.18 -0.31
N LEU A 128 1.00 -8.87 -0.37
CA LEU A 128 1.83 -7.95 -1.12
C LEU A 128 2.97 -7.48 -0.21
N LEU A 129 4.21 -7.82 -0.57
CA LEU A 129 5.40 -7.27 0.08
C LEU A 129 5.96 -6.17 -0.81
N GLN A 130 6.21 -5.00 -0.23
CA GLN A 130 6.94 -3.93 -0.88
C GLN A 130 8.43 -4.13 -0.62
N PHE A 131 9.30 -3.61 -1.49
CA PHE A 131 10.74 -3.73 -1.27
C PHE A 131 11.17 -3.08 0.04
N GLU A 132 12.15 -3.70 0.67
CA GLU A 132 12.71 -3.24 1.94
C GLU A 132 13.73 -2.13 1.67
N HIS A 133 13.65 -1.05 2.43
CA HIS A 133 14.74 -0.09 2.53
C HIS A 133 15.72 -0.58 3.59
N ASP A 134 17.01 -0.27 3.45
CA ASP A 134 18.09 -0.71 4.36
C ASP A 134 17.90 -0.29 5.83
N LYS A 135 17.03 0.69 6.10
CA LYS A 135 16.64 1.13 7.45
C LYS A 135 15.15 0.90 7.65
N VAL A 136 14.83 -0.31 8.01
CA VAL A 136 13.45 -0.75 8.12
C VAL A 136 12.91 -0.49 9.53
N PRO A 137 11.78 0.24 9.68
CA PRO A 137 11.04 0.28 10.93
C PRO A 137 10.56 -1.13 11.32
N GLN A 138 10.33 -1.31 12.61
CA GLN A 138 9.85 -2.56 13.15
C GLN A 138 8.54 -3.00 12.48
N LYS A 139 8.40 -4.31 12.23
CA LYS A 139 7.17 -4.89 11.68
C LYS A 139 5.96 -4.47 12.51
N GLY A 140 4.88 -4.03 11.87
CA GLY A 140 3.68 -3.54 12.55
C GLY A 140 3.56 -2.02 12.60
N THR A 141 4.55 -1.29 12.05
CA THR A 141 4.47 0.16 11.88
C THR A 141 4.00 0.57 10.48
N GLY A 142 3.50 1.78 10.36
CA GLY A 142 3.22 2.44 9.09
C GLY A 142 4.45 3.09 8.48
N VAL A 143 4.25 3.93 7.48
CA VAL A 143 5.30 4.79 6.92
C VAL A 143 5.42 6.03 7.82
N ILE A 144 6.56 6.17 8.47
CA ILE A 144 6.86 7.31 9.34
C ILE A 144 7.19 8.51 8.44
N PRO A 145 6.55 9.68 8.62
CA PRO A 145 6.86 10.87 7.84
C PRO A 145 8.28 11.40 8.12
N ASP A 146 8.81 12.20 7.20
CA ASP A 146 10.09 12.86 7.40
C ASP A 146 9.97 14.03 8.38
N ILE A 147 8.80 14.69 8.36
CA ILE A 147 8.45 15.78 9.26
C ILE A 147 7.12 15.43 9.93
N TYR A 148 7.17 15.24 11.24
CA TYR A 148 5.95 15.00 12.01
C TYR A 148 5.12 16.29 12.15
N CYS A 149 3.85 16.21 11.80
CA CYS A 149 2.86 17.26 11.98
C CYS A 149 1.51 16.62 12.29
N GLY A 150 1.23 16.37 13.55
CA GLY A 150 -0.03 15.82 14.03
C GLY A 150 -1.14 16.87 14.19
N PRO A 151 -2.37 16.45 14.47
CA PRO A 151 -3.47 17.35 14.77
C PRO A 151 -3.19 18.13 16.06
N SER A 152 -3.60 19.39 16.11
CA SER A 152 -3.62 20.18 17.34
C SER A 152 -5.04 20.58 17.69
N LEU A 153 -5.30 20.77 18.99
CA LEU A 153 -6.62 21.21 19.45
C LEU A 153 -7.00 22.57 18.83
N ASP A 154 -6.05 23.47 18.77
CA ASP A 154 -6.24 24.79 18.18
C ASP A 154 -6.62 24.72 16.68
N ALA A 155 -5.90 23.91 15.92
CA ALA A 155 -6.20 23.68 14.50
C ALA A 155 -7.61 23.07 14.30
N LEU A 156 -8.01 22.15 15.17
CA LEU A 156 -9.35 21.55 15.13
C LEU A 156 -10.44 22.58 15.44
N ILE A 157 -10.26 23.40 16.46
CA ILE A 157 -11.23 24.45 16.85
C ILE A 157 -11.39 25.47 15.73
N HIS A 158 -10.29 25.91 15.12
CA HIS A 158 -10.29 26.93 14.08
C HIS A 158 -10.45 26.36 12.65
N LYS A 159 -10.61 25.05 12.51
CA LYS A 159 -10.76 24.33 11.22
C LYS A 159 -9.61 24.62 10.27
N VAL A 160 -8.40 24.68 10.79
CA VAL A 160 -7.17 24.90 10.02
C VAL A 160 -6.52 23.55 9.73
N ASP A 161 -6.08 23.35 8.48
CA ASP A 161 -5.23 22.21 8.12
C ASP A 161 -3.77 22.52 8.47
N ASN A 162 -3.34 22.15 9.67
CA ASN A 162 -1.99 22.41 10.17
C ASN A 162 -0.88 21.73 9.34
N LYS A 163 -1.18 20.61 8.67
CA LYS A 163 -0.23 19.94 7.77
C LYS A 163 0.00 20.78 6.50
N MET A 164 -1.09 21.27 5.92
CA MET A 164 -1.01 22.15 4.77
C MET A 164 -0.30 23.47 5.12
N GLU A 165 -0.61 24.07 6.27
CA GLU A 165 0.06 25.27 6.76
C GLU A 165 1.57 25.06 6.96
N ALA A 166 1.95 23.91 7.53
CA ALA A 166 3.37 23.56 7.71
C ALA A 166 4.11 23.51 6.36
N VAL A 167 3.51 22.85 5.36
CA VAL A 167 4.10 22.76 4.01
C VAL A 167 4.18 24.14 3.34
N ILE A 168 3.12 24.95 3.41
CA ILE A 168 3.13 26.31 2.86
C ILE A 168 4.25 27.15 3.49
N LYS A 169 4.43 27.05 4.82
CA LYS A 169 5.50 27.73 5.55
C LYS A 169 6.89 27.30 5.07
N MET A 170 7.09 26.00 4.87
CA MET A 170 8.35 25.47 4.33
C MET A 170 8.65 26.01 2.94
N ILE A 171 7.67 25.97 2.03
CA ILE A 171 7.81 26.48 0.65
C ILE A 171 8.17 27.97 0.66
N ARG A 172 7.51 28.78 1.51
CA ARG A 172 7.79 30.22 1.62
C ARG A 172 9.19 30.48 2.15
N SER A 173 9.64 29.75 3.18
CA SER A 173 10.98 29.92 3.74
C SER A 173 12.10 29.57 2.75
N GLU A 174 11.89 28.56 1.91
CA GLU A 174 12.85 28.18 0.88
C GLU A 174 12.96 29.23 -0.25
N ASN A 175 11.81 29.78 -0.66
CA ASN A 175 11.81 30.83 -1.68
C ASN A 175 12.42 32.16 -1.20
N SER A 176 12.47 32.39 0.11
CA SER A 176 13.10 33.59 0.72
C SER A 176 14.62 33.47 0.85
N GLN A 177 15.18 32.29 0.58
CA GLN A 177 16.63 32.04 0.64
C GLN A 177 17.30 31.97 -0.76
N GLN A 178 16.53 32.09 -1.81
CA GLN A 178 16.99 32.20 -3.21
C GLN A 178 16.99 33.64 -3.66
#